data_93bf42126a6d1612cb2a73c5ee92b47a
#
_entry.id   93bf42126a6d1612cb2a73c5ee92b47a
#
_cell.length_a   1.000
_cell.length_b   1.000
_cell.length_c   1.000
_cell.angle_alpha   90.00
_cell.angle_beta   90.00
_cell.angle_gamma   90.00
#
_symmetry.space_group_name_H-M   'P 1'
#
loop_
_entity.id
_entity.type
_entity.pdbx_description
1 polymer ?
#
loop_
_entity_poly.entity_id
_entity_poly.type
_entity_poly.pdbx_seq_one_letter_code
_entity_poly.pdbx_strand_id
1 'polypeptide(L)'
;MAEEAGKASGIEKFDGTDFAYWRMQIEDYLYGRKLHLPLLGTKPEAMKAKEWALLDKQVLGVIRLTLSRSVAHNVVKEKTTADLMKALSGMYEKPPANNKVHLMKKLFNLKIAENALVAQHLNEFNTITNQLSSVEIDFDDEIRTLIILASLPNSWEAMRMTVSNSTGKEKLKYNDIQDLILAKEICRKDAGESSPKP
;
A
#
# COMPACT_ATOMS: atom_id res chain seq x y z
N MET A 1 20.53 -8.15 -17.17
CA MET A 1 21.39 -7.81 -16.00
C MET A 1 20.84 -6.67 -15.12
N ALA A 2 20.09 -5.67 -15.64
CA ALA A 2 19.45 -4.64 -14.80
C ALA A 2 18.21 -5.15 -14.03
N GLU A 3 17.57 -6.20 -14.51
CA GLU A 3 16.38 -6.81 -13.91
C GLU A 3 16.70 -7.70 -12.68
N GLU A 4 17.89 -8.26 -12.64
CA GLU A 4 18.35 -9.08 -11.51
C GLU A 4 18.80 -8.25 -10.29
N ALA A 5 19.27 -7.02 -10.49
CA ALA A 5 19.68 -6.16 -9.38
C ALA A 5 18.47 -5.64 -8.56
N GLY A 6 17.30 -5.48 -9.19
CA GLY A 6 16.04 -5.16 -8.51
C GLY A 6 15.48 -6.34 -7.70
N LYS A 7 15.76 -7.58 -8.11
CA LYS A 7 15.42 -8.80 -7.37
C LYS A 7 16.35 -9.05 -6.17
N ALA A 8 17.57 -8.53 -6.19
CA ALA A 8 18.55 -8.72 -5.12
C ALA A 8 18.22 -7.96 -3.84
N SER A 9 17.42 -6.87 -3.89
CA SER A 9 16.97 -6.10 -2.73
C SER A 9 15.66 -6.61 -2.13
N GLY A 10 14.85 -7.35 -2.88
CA GLY A 10 13.50 -7.75 -2.47
C GLY A 10 12.49 -6.59 -2.43
N ILE A 11 12.92 -5.37 -2.78
CA ILE A 11 12.08 -4.17 -2.78
C ILE A 11 11.41 -4.04 -4.16
N GLU A 12 10.10 -3.87 -4.17
CA GLU A 12 9.34 -3.58 -5.39
C GLU A 12 9.71 -2.20 -5.95
N LYS A 13 9.79 -2.10 -7.28
CA LYS A 13 10.15 -0.82 -7.92
C LYS A 13 9.05 0.21 -7.71
N PHE A 14 9.44 1.34 -7.15
CA PHE A 14 8.56 2.48 -6.96
C PHE A 14 8.13 3.07 -8.31
N ASP A 15 6.85 3.03 -8.57
CA ASP A 15 6.22 3.52 -9.81
C ASP A 15 5.60 4.91 -9.70
N GLY A 16 5.64 5.51 -8.51
CA GLY A 16 5.05 6.81 -8.18
C GLY A 16 3.75 6.74 -7.37
N THR A 17 3.26 5.55 -7.02
CA THR A 17 1.96 5.40 -6.34
C THR A 17 2.09 5.43 -4.82
N ASP A 18 2.66 4.49 -4.16
CA ASP A 18 2.74 4.42 -2.70
C ASP A 18 4.13 4.82 -2.19
N PHE A 19 4.39 6.13 -2.14
CA PHE A 19 5.69 6.65 -1.71
C PHE A 19 6.01 6.31 -0.26
N ALA A 20 5.02 6.36 0.64
CA ALA A 20 5.24 6.10 2.06
C ALA A 20 5.69 4.65 2.30
N TYR A 21 5.04 3.68 1.65
CA TYR A 21 5.39 2.27 1.75
C TYR A 21 6.77 1.98 1.14
N TRP A 22 7.04 2.48 -0.08
CA TRP A 22 8.36 2.32 -0.70
C TRP A 22 9.48 2.95 0.15
N ARG A 23 9.24 4.17 0.69
CA ARG A 23 10.20 4.85 1.55
C ARG A 23 10.53 4.04 2.80
N MET A 24 9.52 3.48 3.45
CA MET A 24 9.72 2.57 4.59
C MET A 24 10.62 1.38 4.21
N GLN A 25 10.32 0.70 3.10
CA GLN A 25 11.10 -0.46 2.66
C GLN A 25 12.57 -0.12 2.36
N ILE A 26 12.83 1.00 1.66
CA ILE A 26 14.21 1.38 1.32
C ILE A 26 14.98 1.86 2.54
N GLU A 27 14.34 2.58 3.48
CA GLU A 27 14.96 2.98 4.73
C GLU A 27 15.33 1.74 5.57
N ASP A 28 14.42 0.79 5.77
CA ASP A 28 14.68 -0.46 6.50
C ASP A 28 15.81 -1.27 5.88
N TYR A 29 15.84 -1.37 4.55
CA TYR A 29 16.91 -2.04 3.82
C TYR A 29 18.27 -1.38 4.07
N LEU A 30 18.34 -0.05 3.99
CA LEU A 30 19.58 0.70 4.19
C LEU A 30 20.06 0.63 5.65
N TYR A 31 19.14 0.69 6.62
CA TYR A 31 19.48 0.49 8.03
C TYR A 31 20.00 -0.92 8.30
N GLY A 32 19.34 -1.93 7.79
CA GLY A 32 19.77 -3.33 7.91
C GLY A 32 21.16 -3.61 7.32
N ARG A 33 21.55 -2.85 6.30
CA ARG A 33 22.88 -2.94 5.64
C ARG A 33 23.92 -1.96 6.21
N LYS A 34 23.57 -1.14 7.21
CA LYS A 34 24.44 -0.06 7.77
C LYS A 34 24.83 1.01 6.72
N LEU A 35 23.95 1.23 5.74
CA LEU A 35 24.12 2.19 4.64
C LEU A 35 23.28 3.46 4.81
N HIS A 36 22.66 3.67 5.96
CA HIS A 36 21.66 4.72 6.21
C HIS A 36 22.24 6.15 6.36
N LEU A 37 23.54 6.28 6.66
CA LEU A 37 24.16 7.59 6.95
C LEU A 37 23.90 8.65 5.87
N PRO A 38 23.98 8.37 4.55
CA PRO A 38 23.71 9.36 3.52
C PRO A 38 22.27 9.87 3.49
N LEU A 39 21.29 9.14 4.07
CA LEU A 39 19.92 9.63 4.22
C LEU A 39 19.85 10.87 5.12
N LEU A 40 20.74 10.96 6.10
CA LEU A 40 20.82 12.09 7.03
C LEU A 40 21.37 13.36 6.38
N GLY A 41 22.01 13.25 5.22
CA GLY A 41 22.53 14.39 4.43
C GLY A 41 23.79 15.05 5.00
N THR A 42 24.24 14.67 6.20
CA THR A 42 25.40 15.26 6.88
C THR A 42 26.49 14.22 7.10
N LYS A 43 27.71 14.57 6.68
CA LYS A 43 28.88 13.74 6.89
C LYS A 43 29.25 13.69 8.38
N PRO A 44 29.38 12.51 9.00
CA PRO A 44 29.92 12.39 10.36
C PRO A 44 31.34 12.95 10.47
N GLU A 45 31.67 13.60 11.59
CA GLU A 45 32.99 14.20 11.81
C GLU A 45 34.14 13.17 11.73
N ALA A 46 33.89 11.96 12.22
CA ALA A 46 34.87 10.86 12.22
C ALA A 46 35.13 10.26 10.82
N MET A 47 34.32 10.57 9.80
CA MET A 47 34.42 9.97 8.47
C MET A 47 35.22 10.86 7.52
N LYS A 48 36.14 10.28 6.75
CA LYS A 48 36.91 11.00 5.74
C LYS A 48 36.02 11.39 4.55
N ALA A 49 36.30 12.54 3.93
CA ALA A 49 35.53 13.06 2.80
C ALA A 49 35.44 12.08 1.61
N LYS A 50 36.50 11.36 1.31
CA LYS A 50 36.51 10.32 0.23
C LYS A 50 35.62 9.13 0.55
N GLU A 51 35.63 8.68 1.81
CA GLU A 51 34.77 7.56 2.28
C GLU A 51 33.31 7.96 2.24
N TRP A 52 32.99 9.18 2.69
CA TRP A 52 31.65 9.75 2.59
C TRP A 52 31.13 9.81 1.15
N ALA A 53 31.94 10.35 0.23
CA ALA A 53 31.56 10.47 -1.17
C ALA A 53 31.33 9.11 -1.84
N LEU A 54 32.10 8.09 -1.45
CA LEU A 54 31.90 6.73 -1.95
C LEU A 54 30.61 6.12 -1.39
N LEU A 55 30.39 6.23 -0.09
CA LEU A 55 29.20 5.73 0.58
C LEU A 55 27.92 6.37 0.01
N ASP A 56 27.93 7.70 -0.16
CA ASP A 56 26.80 8.42 -0.73
C ASP A 56 26.48 7.95 -2.16
N LYS A 57 27.52 7.74 -3.00
CA LYS A 57 27.32 7.18 -4.36
C LYS A 57 26.79 5.76 -4.34
N GLN A 58 27.23 4.92 -3.41
CA GLN A 58 26.70 3.56 -3.27
C GLN A 58 25.21 3.58 -2.93
N VAL A 59 24.83 4.37 -1.92
CA VAL A 59 23.43 4.47 -1.48
C VAL A 59 22.57 5.09 -2.55
N LEU A 60 23.03 6.15 -3.21
CA LEU A 60 22.36 6.76 -4.36
C LEU A 60 22.08 5.74 -5.47
N GLY A 61 23.06 4.88 -5.77
CA GLY A 61 22.92 3.78 -6.75
C GLY A 61 21.87 2.76 -6.32
N VAL A 62 21.91 2.32 -5.06
CA VAL A 62 20.92 1.38 -4.51
C VAL A 62 19.51 1.94 -4.62
N ILE A 63 19.29 3.18 -4.19
CA ILE A 63 17.96 3.82 -4.26
C ILE A 63 17.48 3.89 -5.73
N ARG A 64 18.32 4.33 -6.66
CA ARG A 64 17.95 4.43 -8.08
C ARG A 64 17.54 3.08 -8.68
N LEU A 65 18.14 1.98 -8.26
CA LEU A 65 17.76 0.63 -8.71
C LEU A 65 16.37 0.20 -8.24
N THR A 66 15.85 0.81 -7.18
CA THR A 66 14.48 0.57 -6.68
C THR A 66 13.43 1.48 -7.31
N LEU A 67 13.79 2.35 -8.24
CA LEU A 67 12.85 3.22 -8.96
C LEU A 67 12.45 2.61 -10.29
N SER A 68 11.20 2.81 -10.70
CA SER A 68 10.78 2.56 -12.08
C SER A 68 11.45 3.55 -13.03
N ARG A 69 11.47 3.22 -14.32
CA ARG A 69 12.10 4.07 -15.33
C ARG A 69 11.51 5.49 -15.39
N SER A 70 10.19 5.59 -15.25
CA SER A 70 9.47 6.87 -15.27
C SER A 70 9.86 7.76 -14.09
N VAL A 71 9.91 7.19 -12.88
CA VAL A 71 10.32 7.92 -11.67
C VAL A 71 11.80 8.29 -11.72
N ALA A 72 12.67 7.37 -12.14
CA ALA A 72 14.11 7.62 -12.24
C ALA A 72 14.44 8.78 -13.16
N HIS A 73 13.71 8.97 -14.25
CA HIS A 73 13.89 10.11 -15.16
C HIS A 73 13.65 11.47 -14.48
N ASN A 74 12.71 11.54 -13.55
CA ASN A 74 12.37 12.78 -12.85
C ASN A 74 13.47 13.24 -11.89
N VAL A 75 14.29 12.31 -11.39
CA VAL A 75 15.33 12.55 -10.37
C VAL A 75 16.76 12.29 -10.87
N VAL A 76 16.94 12.13 -12.17
CA VAL A 76 18.25 11.81 -12.79
C VAL A 76 19.33 12.85 -12.47
N LYS A 77 18.94 14.09 -12.24
CA LYS A 77 19.85 15.22 -11.99
C LYS A 77 20.41 15.26 -10.57
N GLU A 78 19.77 14.56 -9.64
CA GLU A 78 20.18 14.57 -8.24
C GLU A 78 21.50 13.82 -8.07
N LYS A 79 22.46 14.45 -7.38
CA LYS A 79 23.84 13.94 -7.24
C LYS A 79 24.15 13.32 -5.89
N THR A 80 23.33 13.59 -4.89
CA THR A 80 23.46 13.05 -3.53
C THR A 80 22.22 12.27 -3.13
N THR A 81 22.39 11.36 -2.18
CA THR A 81 21.27 10.60 -1.61
C THR A 81 20.21 11.50 -0.98
N ALA A 82 20.66 12.49 -0.21
CA ALA A 82 19.76 13.42 0.46
C ALA A 82 18.94 14.25 -0.51
N ASP A 83 19.56 14.79 -1.58
CA ASP A 83 18.86 15.55 -2.62
C ASP A 83 17.86 14.67 -3.39
N LEU A 84 18.24 13.42 -3.70
CA LEU A 84 17.36 12.46 -4.34
C LEU A 84 16.12 12.19 -3.49
N MET A 85 16.29 11.89 -2.21
CA MET A 85 15.17 11.62 -1.30
C MET A 85 14.28 12.86 -1.11
N LYS A 86 14.88 14.06 -1.00
CA LYS A 86 14.14 15.32 -0.92
C LYS A 86 13.33 15.61 -2.19
N ALA A 87 13.89 15.35 -3.36
CA ALA A 87 13.19 15.51 -4.64
C ALA A 87 12.01 14.53 -4.77
N LEU A 88 12.21 13.25 -4.40
CA LEU A 88 11.14 12.26 -4.38
C LEU A 88 10.05 12.62 -3.38
N SER A 89 10.41 13.02 -2.16
CA SER A 89 9.46 13.49 -1.15
C SER A 89 8.64 14.68 -1.66
N GLY A 90 9.28 15.68 -2.25
CA GLY A 90 8.59 16.84 -2.83
C GLY A 90 7.60 16.52 -3.94
N MET A 91 7.86 15.47 -4.73
CA MET A 91 7.00 15.04 -5.84
C MET A 91 5.89 14.08 -5.42
N TYR A 92 6.14 13.20 -4.44
CA TYR A 92 5.29 12.03 -4.17
C TYR A 92 4.75 11.95 -2.75
N GLU A 93 5.31 12.69 -1.77
CA GLU A 93 4.83 12.67 -0.39
C GLU A 93 3.46 13.34 -0.22
N LYS A 94 3.18 14.35 -1.06
CA LYS A 94 1.83 14.90 -1.21
C LYS A 94 1.32 14.52 -2.60
N PRO A 95 0.61 13.42 -2.74
CA PRO A 95 0.15 12.99 -4.05
C PRO A 95 -0.71 14.09 -4.70
N PRO A 96 -0.50 14.36 -5.99
CA PRO A 96 -1.31 15.33 -6.71
C PRO A 96 -2.80 14.96 -6.63
N ALA A 97 -3.70 15.94 -6.75
CA ALA A 97 -5.15 15.74 -6.71
C ALA A 97 -5.62 14.58 -7.60
N ASN A 98 -4.94 14.34 -8.72
CA ASN A 98 -5.20 13.21 -9.63
C ASN A 98 -5.04 11.85 -8.95
N ASN A 99 -4.12 11.69 -8.00
CA ASN A 99 -3.95 10.42 -7.27
C ASN A 99 -5.10 10.21 -6.29
N LYS A 100 -5.58 11.27 -5.61
CA LYS A 100 -6.77 11.20 -4.76
C LYS A 100 -7.98 10.72 -5.55
N VAL A 101 -8.22 11.29 -6.73
CA VAL A 101 -9.30 10.89 -7.63
C VAL A 101 -9.13 9.44 -8.10
N HIS A 102 -7.90 9.04 -8.45
CA HIS A 102 -7.62 7.66 -8.88
C HIS A 102 -7.91 6.64 -7.77
N LEU A 103 -7.44 6.90 -6.54
CA LEU A 103 -7.69 6.04 -5.39
C LEU A 103 -9.18 5.96 -5.04
N MET A 104 -9.89 7.08 -5.07
CA MET A 104 -11.34 7.12 -4.87
C MET A 104 -12.07 6.30 -5.94
N LYS A 105 -11.68 6.45 -7.21
CA LYS A 105 -12.24 5.65 -8.31
C LYS A 105 -11.96 4.16 -8.12
N LYS A 106 -10.73 3.80 -7.70
CA LYS A 106 -10.37 2.41 -7.39
C LYS A 106 -11.24 1.86 -6.27
N LEU A 107 -11.45 2.62 -5.19
CA LEU A 107 -12.28 2.23 -4.05
C LEU A 107 -13.75 1.98 -4.46
N PHE A 108 -14.36 2.91 -5.19
CA PHE A 108 -15.78 2.77 -5.58
C PHE A 108 -16.02 1.73 -6.67
N ASN A 109 -15.01 1.43 -7.49
CA ASN A 109 -15.10 0.36 -8.49
C ASN A 109 -14.70 -1.01 -7.92
N LEU A 110 -14.24 -1.08 -6.67
CA LEU A 110 -13.87 -2.33 -6.04
C LEU A 110 -15.09 -3.21 -5.87
N LYS A 111 -15.13 -4.34 -6.56
CA LYS A 111 -16.20 -5.34 -6.52
C LYS A 111 -15.59 -6.72 -6.46
N ILE A 112 -16.15 -7.57 -5.62
CA ILE A 112 -15.75 -8.97 -5.53
C ILE A 112 -16.62 -9.83 -6.48
N ALA A 113 -15.97 -10.73 -7.20
CA ALA A 113 -16.70 -11.74 -8.00
C ALA A 113 -17.29 -12.82 -7.09
N GLU A 114 -18.36 -13.49 -7.54
CA GLU A 114 -19.11 -14.50 -6.76
C GLU A 114 -18.24 -15.60 -6.12
N ASN A 115 -17.17 -16.02 -6.79
CA ASN A 115 -16.31 -17.11 -6.34
C ASN A 115 -14.90 -16.65 -5.92
N ALA A 116 -14.67 -15.34 -5.76
CA ALA A 116 -13.39 -14.82 -5.32
C ALA A 116 -13.24 -14.92 -3.80
N LEU A 117 -11.98 -14.94 -3.33
CA LEU A 117 -11.66 -15.00 -1.90
C LEU A 117 -11.98 -13.65 -1.24
N VAL A 118 -12.85 -13.69 -0.25
CA VAL A 118 -13.25 -12.51 0.52
C VAL A 118 -12.06 -11.92 1.29
N ALA A 119 -11.18 -12.74 1.84
CA ALA A 119 -9.99 -12.27 2.55
C ALA A 119 -9.08 -11.41 1.65
N GLN A 120 -8.91 -11.80 0.39
CA GLN A 120 -8.13 -11.01 -0.57
C GLN A 120 -8.80 -9.68 -0.90
N HIS A 121 -10.13 -9.68 -1.05
CA HIS A 121 -10.92 -8.46 -1.29
C HIS A 121 -10.83 -7.49 -0.11
N LEU A 122 -10.94 -7.98 1.13
CA LEU A 122 -10.78 -7.18 2.35
C LEU A 122 -9.38 -6.57 2.45
N ASN A 123 -8.33 -7.32 2.10
CA ASN A 123 -6.97 -6.82 2.06
C ASN A 123 -6.80 -5.71 1.02
N GLU A 124 -7.38 -5.87 -0.17
CA GLU A 124 -7.35 -4.83 -1.20
C GLU A 124 -8.10 -3.57 -0.75
N PHE A 125 -9.28 -3.72 -0.16
CA PHE A 125 -10.05 -2.62 0.42
C PHE A 125 -9.24 -1.87 1.49
N ASN A 126 -8.64 -2.58 2.44
CA ASN A 126 -7.80 -2.00 3.49
C ASN A 126 -6.57 -1.28 2.90
N THR A 127 -5.95 -1.85 1.88
CA THR A 127 -4.82 -1.21 1.19
C THR A 127 -5.23 0.13 0.58
N ILE A 128 -6.36 0.17 -0.15
CA ILE A 128 -6.85 1.40 -0.78
C ILE A 128 -7.24 2.45 0.27
N THR A 129 -7.93 2.05 1.33
CA THR A 129 -8.34 2.98 2.40
C THR A 129 -7.13 3.53 3.17
N ASN A 130 -6.08 2.74 3.40
CA ASN A 130 -4.83 3.20 4.00
C ASN A 130 -4.09 4.18 3.08
N GLN A 131 -4.06 3.90 1.75
CA GLN A 131 -3.51 4.84 0.77
C GLN A 131 -4.29 6.16 0.73
N LEU A 132 -5.62 6.13 0.87
CA LEU A 132 -6.46 7.32 0.98
C LEU A 132 -6.18 8.10 2.27
N SER A 133 -6.03 7.41 3.40
CA SER A 133 -5.65 8.02 4.67
C SER A 133 -4.28 8.72 4.58
N SER A 134 -3.31 8.13 3.89
CA SER A 134 -1.99 8.75 3.67
C SER A 134 -2.05 10.06 2.87
N VAL A 135 -3.15 10.30 2.17
CA VAL A 135 -3.41 11.53 1.41
C VAL A 135 -4.51 12.40 2.04
N GLU A 136 -4.71 12.25 3.34
CA GLU A 136 -5.64 13.03 4.16
C GLU A 136 -7.13 12.82 3.75
N ILE A 137 -7.48 11.62 3.28
CA ILE A 137 -8.86 11.20 3.04
C ILE A 137 -9.17 10.03 3.97
N ASP A 138 -9.80 10.32 5.09
CA ASP A 138 -10.19 9.34 6.09
C ASP A 138 -11.68 9.06 6.01
N PHE A 139 -12.04 7.79 6.20
CA PHE A 139 -13.41 7.34 6.34
C PHE A 139 -13.63 6.85 7.77
N ASP A 140 -14.74 7.21 8.37
CA ASP A 140 -15.18 6.61 9.62
C ASP A 140 -15.59 5.14 9.41
N ASP A 141 -15.75 4.42 10.50
CA ASP A 141 -16.08 2.99 10.48
C ASP A 141 -17.42 2.71 9.80
N GLU A 142 -18.38 3.62 9.92
CA GLU A 142 -19.69 3.48 9.29
C GLU A 142 -19.58 3.57 7.76
N ILE A 143 -18.89 4.57 7.25
CA ILE A 143 -18.66 4.73 5.81
C ILE A 143 -17.84 3.55 5.25
N ARG A 144 -16.79 3.13 5.93
CA ARG A 144 -15.99 1.95 5.53
C ARG A 144 -16.85 0.70 5.45
N THR A 145 -17.73 0.50 6.43
CA THR A 145 -18.67 -0.63 6.45
C THR A 145 -19.66 -0.59 5.29
N LEU A 146 -20.23 0.58 5.01
CA LEU A 146 -21.16 0.74 3.89
C LEU A 146 -20.51 0.47 2.54
N ILE A 147 -19.28 0.95 2.33
CA ILE A 147 -18.54 0.74 1.08
C ILE A 147 -18.21 -0.74 0.90
N ILE A 148 -17.71 -1.43 1.93
CA ILE A 148 -17.37 -2.86 1.83
C ILE A 148 -18.62 -3.71 1.58
N LEU A 149 -19.73 -3.46 2.25
CA LEU A 149 -20.99 -4.14 2.01
C LEU A 149 -21.51 -3.91 0.60
N ALA A 150 -21.39 -2.70 0.06
CA ALA A 150 -21.77 -2.37 -1.31
C ALA A 150 -20.86 -3.01 -2.36
N SER A 151 -19.66 -3.46 -1.99
CA SER A 151 -18.71 -4.14 -2.88
C SER A 151 -18.97 -5.64 -3.01
N LEU A 152 -19.77 -6.22 -2.11
CA LEU A 152 -20.10 -7.65 -2.11
C LEU A 152 -21.08 -7.99 -3.24
N PRO A 153 -21.07 -9.26 -3.76
CA PRO A 153 -21.99 -9.70 -4.80
C PRO A 153 -23.43 -9.83 -4.31
N ASN A 154 -24.36 -9.97 -5.24
CA ASN A 154 -25.80 -10.07 -4.91
C ASN A 154 -26.14 -11.28 -4.04
N SER A 155 -25.39 -12.36 -4.11
CA SER A 155 -25.56 -13.54 -3.26
C SER A 155 -25.37 -13.24 -1.75
N TRP A 156 -24.87 -12.06 -1.40
CA TRP A 156 -24.69 -11.59 -0.02
C TRP A 156 -25.82 -10.67 0.47
N GLU A 157 -26.94 -10.55 -0.29
CA GLU A 157 -28.04 -9.63 0.03
C GLU A 157 -28.64 -9.92 1.40
N ALA A 158 -28.84 -11.19 1.77
CA ALA A 158 -29.36 -11.57 3.09
C ALA A 158 -28.48 -11.05 4.24
N MET A 159 -27.15 -11.02 4.05
CA MET A 159 -26.23 -10.47 5.02
C MET A 159 -26.33 -8.94 5.10
N ARG A 160 -26.40 -8.26 3.95
CA ARG A 160 -26.60 -6.80 3.93
C ARG A 160 -27.87 -6.40 4.68
N MET A 161 -28.97 -7.11 4.46
CA MET A 161 -30.23 -6.90 5.17
C MET A 161 -30.11 -7.14 6.67
N THR A 162 -29.40 -8.21 7.08
CA THR A 162 -29.17 -8.51 8.49
C THR A 162 -28.41 -7.39 9.18
N VAL A 163 -27.31 -6.92 8.56
CA VAL A 163 -26.49 -5.83 9.08
C VAL A 163 -27.31 -4.54 9.13
N SER A 164 -28.05 -4.20 8.08
CA SER A 164 -28.89 -2.99 8.04
C SER A 164 -30.00 -2.99 9.09
N ASN A 165 -30.55 -4.16 9.42
CA ASN A 165 -31.62 -4.29 10.43
C ASN A 165 -31.07 -4.32 11.87
N SER A 166 -29.82 -4.72 12.08
CA SER A 166 -29.20 -4.79 13.41
C SER A 166 -28.76 -3.42 13.95
N THR A 167 -28.68 -2.42 13.08
CA THR A 167 -28.11 -1.09 13.37
C THR A 167 -29.07 -0.09 14.03
N GLY A 168 -30.14 -0.55 14.64
CA GLY A 168 -31.14 0.36 15.26
C GLY A 168 -30.63 1.23 16.41
N LYS A 169 -29.46 0.96 17.03
CA LYS A 169 -28.96 1.71 18.19
C LYS A 169 -27.43 1.80 18.35
N GLU A 170 -26.61 1.06 17.62
CA GLU A 170 -25.15 1.11 17.74
C GLU A 170 -24.49 1.40 16.38
N LYS A 171 -23.45 2.24 16.40
CA LYS A 171 -22.66 2.50 15.17
C LYS A 171 -22.00 1.21 14.70
N LEU A 172 -22.08 0.94 13.40
CA LEU A 172 -21.38 -0.17 12.75
C LEU A 172 -19.87 -0.02 12.96
N LYS A 173 -19.26 -1.01 13.59
CA LYS A 173 -17.81 -1.09 13.68
C LYS A 173 -17.29 -1.91 12.50
N TYR A 174 -16.36 -1.35 11.77
CA TYR A 174 -15.80 -1.99 10.57
C TYR A 174 -15.22 -3.39 10.86
N ASN A 175 -14.50 -3.56 11.98
CA ASN A 175 -13.90 -4.84 12.35
C ASN A 175 -14.95 -5.94 12.58
N ASP A 176 -16.07 -5.61 13.24
CA ASP A 176 -17.13 -6.57 13.51
C ASP A 176 -17.78 -7.07 12.20
N ILE A 177 -17.93 -6.16 11.23
CA ILE A 177 -18.46 -6.52 9.90
C ILE A 177 -17.45 -7.35 9.09
N GLN A 178 -16.16 -7.04 9.18
CA GLN A 178 -15.11 -7.82 8.56
C GLN A 178 -15.12 -9.26 9.05
N ASP A 179 -15.23 -9.47 10.37
CA ASP A 179 -15.31 -10.80 10.99
C ASP A 179 -16.57 -11.55 10.54
N LEU A 180 -17.73 -10.88 10.46
CA LEU A 180 -18.97 -11.46 9.96
C LEU A 180 -18.88 -11.90 8.50
N ILE A 181 -18.24 -11.10 7.65
CA ILE A 181 -18.03 -11.42 6.24
C ILE A 181 -17.14 -12.67 6.10
N LEU A 182 -16.03 -12.75 6.85
CA LEU A 182 -15.13 -13.90 6.85
C LEU A 182 -15.82 -15.17 7.38
N ALA A 183 -16.55 -15.06 8.50
CA ALA A 183 -17.32 -16.19 9.05
C ALA A 183 -18.35 -16.72 8.04
N LYS A 184 -19.05 -15.84 7.33
CA LYS A 184 -20.01 -16.21 6.29
C LYS A 184 -19.37 -16.90 5.10
N GLU A 185 -18.16 -16.49 4.69
CA GLU A 185 -17.40 -17.16 3.64
C GLU A 185 -17.10 -18.61 4.01
N ILE A 186 -16.65 -18.85 5.25
CA ILE A 186 -16.36 -20.19 5.77
C ILE A 186 -17.63 -21.07 5.72
N CYS A 187 -18.75 -20.58 6.27
CA CYS A 187 -20.02 -21.31 6.23
C CYS A 187 -20.49 -21.65 4.81
N ARG A 188 -20.22 -20.77 3.83
CA ARG A 188 -20.59 -21.03 2.42
C ARG A 188 -19.70 -22.09 1.78
N LYS A 189 -18.43 -22.13 2.11
CA LYS A 189 -17.49 -23.17 1.63
C LYS A 189 -17.86 -24.53 2.20
N ASP A 190 -18.13 -24.62 3.49
CA ASP A 190 -18.52 -25.87 4.15
C ASP A 190 -19.84 -26.42 3.58
N ALA A 191 -20.82 -25.53 3.30
CA ALA A 191 -22.09 -25.91 2.70
C ALA A 191 -21.94 -26.39 1.23
N GLY A 192 -20.94 -25.86 0.49
CA GLY A 192 -20.63 -26.25 -0.88
C GLY A 192 -19.91 -27.61 -1.00
N GLU A 193 -19.09 -27.96 0.00
CA GLU A 193 -18.43 -29.28 0.06
C GLU A 193 -19.37 -30.41 0.53
N SER A 194 -20.46 -30.05 1.22
CA SER A 194 -21.45 -31.03 1.73
C SER A 194 -22.47 -31.49 0.71
N SER A 195 -22.45 -30.98 -0.54
CA SER A 195 -23.34 -31.44 -1.59
C SER A 195 -22.81 -32.76 -2.17
N PRO A 196 -23.54 -33.88 -2.02
CA PRO A 196 -23.12 -35.17 -2.60
C PRO A 196 -23.09 -34.98 -4.12
N LYS A 197 -21.96 -35.34 -4.74
CA LYS A 197 -21.90 -35.49 -6.19
C LYS A 197 -22.88 -36.62 -6.60
N PRO A 198 -23.72 -36.40 -7.65
CA PRO A 198 -24.58 -37.42 -8.18
C PRO A 198 -23.79 -38.57 -8.80
#